data_ec29026cdc89e5bb0197f93c5937b000
#
_entry.id   ec29026cdc89e5bb0197f93c5937b000
#
_cell.length_a   1.000
_cell.length_b   1.000
_cell.length_c   1.000
_cell.angle_alpha   90.00
_cell.angle_beta   90.00
_cell.angle_gamma   90.00
#
_symmetry.space_group_name_H-M   'P 1'
#
loop_
_entity.id
_entity.type
_entity.pdbx_description
1 polymer ?
#
loop_
_entity_poly.entity_id
_entity_poly.type
_entity_poly.pdbx_seq_one_letter_code
_entity_poly.pdbx_strand_id
1 'polypeptide(L)'
;MQTQRTGALAETLACQYLERQGLQLIEKNFHAKTGEIDLVMRDKQQLVFVEVRYRHQRNSRNYGTGATSITPKKRTRLLRTAAFYMQLNRLTNHQARLDVVDVSGNLEAPEILWIDNAITEDA
;
A
#
# COMPACT_ATOMS: atom_id res chain seq x y z
N MET A 1 12.58 -11.52 -14.45
CA MET A 1 11.66 -10.57 -15.06
C MET A 1 11.80 -9.21 -14.47
N GLN A 2 12.03 -8.24 -15.32
CA GLN A 2 12.28 -6.87 -14.84
C GLN A 2 11.07 -6.28 -14.14
N THR A 3 9.87 -6.57 -14.60
CA THR A 3 8.65 -6.04 -14.01
C THR A 3 8.49 -6.49 -12.57
N GLN A 4 8.74 -7.75 -12.30
CA GLN A 4 8.65 -8.28 -10.93
C GLN A 4 9.73 -7.68 -10.03
N ARG A 5 10.94 -7.54 -10.55
CA ARG A 5 12.03 -6.92 -9.79
C ARG A 5 11.71 -5.47 -9.46
N THR A 6 11.14 -4.75 -10.43
CA THR A 6 10.78 -3.36 -10.25
C THR A 6 9.70 -3.21 -9.18
N GLY A 7 8.67 -4.07 -9.23
CA GLY A 7 7.63 -4.06 -8.22
C GLY A 7 8.15 -4.37 -6.84
N ALA A 8 8.99 -5.41 -6.73
CA ALA A 8 9.58 -5.78 -5.45
C ALA A 8 10.47 -4.69 -4.89
N LEU A 9 11.24 -4.02 -5.76
CA LEU A 9 12.08 -2.92 -5.32
C LEU A 9 11.25 -1.73 -4.86
N ALA A 10 10.19 -1.41 -5.60
CA ALA A 10 9.29 -0.31 -5.21
C ALA A 10 8.68 -0.58 -3.83
N GLU A 11 8.27 -1.83 -3.57
CA GLU A 11 7.73 -2.20 -2.26
C GLU A 11 8.78 -2.06 -1.17
N THR A 12 10.02 -2.47 -1.45
CA THR A 12 11.11 -2.32 -0.48
C THR A 12 11.35 -0.85 -0.17
N LEU A 13 11.39 0.00 -1.19
CA LEU A 13 11.61 1.43 -1.00
C LEU A 13 10.46 2.08 -0.24
N ALA A 14 9.22 1.70 -0.55
CA ALA A 14 8.06 2.19 0.17
C ALA A 14 8.13 1.79 1.64
N CYS A 15 8.48 0.53 1.91
CA CYS A 15 8.59 0.02 3.27
C CYS A 15 9.65 0.79 4.06
N GLN A 16 10.82 0.97 3.47
CA GLN A 16 11.91 1.71 4.12
C GLN A 16 11.50 3.15 4.40
N TYR A 17 10.81 3.77 3.45
CA TYR A 17 10.34 5.13 3.64
C TYR A 17 9.39 5.20 4.85
N LEU A 18 8.42 4.29 4.91
CA LEU A 18 7.44 4.28 6.00
C LEU A 18 8.10 3.96 7.34
N GLU A 19 9.10 3.07 7.33
CA GLU A 19 9.84 2.78 8.56
C GLU A 19 10.57 4.03 9.08
N ARG A 20 11.12 4.82 8.19
CA ARG A 20 11.73 6.09 8.59
C ARG A 20 10.72 7.07 9.17
N GLN A 21 9.44 6.91 8.79
CA GLN A 21 8.36 7.73 9.34
C GLN A 21 7.80 7.16 10.64
N GLY A 22 8.33 6.05 11.11
CA GLY A 22 7.95 5.48 12.40
C GLY A 22 7.01 4.28 12.35
N LEU A 23 6.63 3.83 11.16
CA LEU A 23 5.80 2.64 11.04
C LEU A 23 6.66 1.39 11.20
N GLN A 24 6.04 0.32 11.70
CA GLN A 24 6.70 -0.97 11.86
C GLN A 24 6.12 -1.97 10.88
N LEU A 25 6.98 -2.73 10.22
CA LEU A 25 6.52 -3.76 9.29
C LEU A 25 6.06 -4.99 10.08
N ILE A 26 4.88 -5.49 9.73
CA ILE A 26 4.34 -6.73 10.28
C ILE A 26 4.51 -7.86 9.27
N GLU A 27 4.10 -7.61 8.01
CA GLU A 27 4.11 -8.66 7.01
C GLU A 27 4.16 -8.05 5.62
N LYS A 28 4.81 -8.71 4.68
CA LYS A 28 4.83 -8.33 3.27
C LYS A 28 4.03 -9.33 2.45
N ASN A 29 3.37 -8.80 1.43
CA ASN A 29 2.76 -9.63 0.38
C ASN A 29 1.78 -10.66 0.96
N PHE A 30 0.82 -10.17 1.72
CA PHE A 30 -0.24 -11.03 2.22
C PHE A 30 -1.19 -11.38 1.08
N HIS A 31 -1.46 -12.65 0.89
CA HIS A 31 -2.31 -13.16 -0.18
C HIS A 31 -3.54 -13.84 0.38
N ALA A 32 -4.67 -13.60 -0.28
CA ALA A 32 -5.93 -14.27 0.04
C ALA A 32 -6.72 -14.44 -1.26
N LYS A 33 -7.84 -15.16 -1.19
CA LYS A 33 -8.69 -15.32 -2.37
C LYS A 33 -9.25 -13.99 -2.86
N THR A 34 -9.44 -13.05 -1.95
CA THR A 34 -9.99 -11.73 -2.28
C THR A 34 -8.96 -10.79 -2.92
N GLY A 35 -7.68 -11.11 -2.81
CA GLY A 35 -6.63 -10.26 -3.35
C GLY A 35 -5.39 -10.30 -2.49
N GLU A 36 -4.56 -9.27 -2.62
CA GLU A 36 -3.31 -9.20 -1.86
C GLU A 36 -3.10 -7.81 -1.30
N ILE A 37 -2.31 -7.74 -0.23
CA ILE A 37 -1.88 -6.49 0.41
C ILE A 37 -0.36 -6.47 0.31
N ASP A 38 0.18 -5.38 -0.24
CA ASP A 38 1.63 -5.30 -0.44
C ASP A 38 2.39 -5.25 0.88
N LEU A 39 1.95 -4.39 1.81
CA LEU A 39 2.58 -4.27 3.11
C LEU A 39 1.51 -4.19 4.18
N VAL A 40 1.73 -4.92 5.28
CA VAL A 40 0.94 -4.76 6.50
C VAL A 40 1.87 -4.17 7.53
N MET A 41 1.52 -3.00 8.04
CA MET A 41 2.37 -2.26 8.95
C MET A 41 1.57 -1.83 10.18
N ARG A 42 2.26 -1.24 11.12
CA ARG A 42 1.63 -0.71 12.33
C ARG A 42 2.17 0.69 12.59
N ASP A 43 1.25 1.61 12.84
CA ASP A 43 1.56 2.97 13.25
C ASP A 43 1.00 3.14 14.66
N LYS A 44 1.90 3.06 15.66
CA LYS A 44 1.49 3.02 17.07
C LYS A 44 0.58 1.82 17.30
N GLN A 45 -0.71 2.02 17.56
CA GLN A 45 -1.64 0.92 17.78
C GLN A 45 -2.56 0.66 16.59
N GLN A 46 -2.38 1.40 15.51
CA GLN A 46 -3.22 1.29 14.35
C GLN A 46 -2.58 0.39 13.30
N LEU A 47 -3.37 -0.53 12.73
CA LEU A 47 -2.92 -1.31 11.59
C LEU A 47 -2.98 -0.47 10.34
N VAL A 48 -1.96 -0.60 9.51
CA VAL A 48 -1.87 0.13 8.26
C VAL A 48 -1.64 -0.84 7.12
N PHE A 49 -2.62 -0.94 6.23
CA PHE A 49 -2.51 -1.77 5.05
C PHE A 49 -2.09 -0.87 3.90
N VAL A 50 -1.02 -1.23 3.22
CA VAL A 50 -0.39 -0.34 2.25
C VAL A 50 -0.45 -0.94 0.86
N GLU A 51 -0.99 -0.19 -0.07
CA GLU A 51 -0.92 -0.49 -1.50
C GLU A 51 0.20 0.33 -2.10
N VAL A 52 1.19 -0.33 -2.70
CA VAL A 52 2.31 0.34 -3.33
C VAL A 52 2.07 0.44 -4.83
N ARG A 53 2.15 1.64 -5.36
CA ARG A 53 2.01 1.91 -6.78
C ARG A 53 3.34 2.38 -7.32
N TYR A 54 3.73 1.86 -8.46
CA TYR A 54 4.94 2.31 -9.11
C TYR A 54 4.65 2.86 -10.48
N ARG A 55 5.23 4.02 -10.79
CA ARG A 55 5.17 4.64 -12.11
C ARG A 55 6.57 4.94 -12.59
N HIS A 56 6.87 4.41 -13.75
CA HIS A 56 8.19 4.61 -14.35
C HIS A 56 8.47 6.08 -14.63
N GLN A 57 7.44 6.83 -15.06
CA GLN A 57 7.56 8.24 -15.35
C GLN A 57 6.82 9.07 -14.33
N ARG A 58 7.53 10.02 -13.81
CA ARG A 58 7.12 10.87 -12.74
C ARG A 58 6.07 11.90 -13.08
N ASN A 59 6.10 12.47 -14.29
CA ASN A 59 5.23 13.59 -14.61
C ASN A 59 4.10 13.18 -15.52
N SER A 60 3.40 12.16 -15.17
CA SER A 60 2.20 11.77 -15.88
C SER A 60 1.10 12.72 -15.46
N ARG A 61 1.07 13.88 -16.04
CA ARG A 61 0.12 14.91 -15.66
C ARG A 61 -1.33 14.52 -15.89
N ASN A 62 -1.56 13.45 -16.64
CA ASN A 62 -2.90 12.94 -16.87
C ASN A 62 -3.35 11.96 -15.81
N TYR A 63 -2.49 11.65 -14.87
CA TYR A 63 -2.79 10.69 -13.83
C TYR A 63 -2.68 11.39 -12.50
N GLY A 64 -3.63 11.23 -11.67
CA GLY A 64 -3.58 11.79 -10.34
C GLY A 64 -2.56 11.05 -9.49
N THR A 65 -2.76 11.11 -8.19
CA THR A 65 -1.95 10.37 -7.24
C THR A 65 -2.23 8.88 -7.38
N GLY A 66 -1.45 8.06 -6.69
CA GLY A 66 -1.70 6.63 -6.67
C GLY A 66 -3.12 6.28 -6.24
N ALA A 67 -3.69 7.05 -5.31
CA ALA A 67 -5.04 6.82 -4.83
C ALA A 67 -6.08 6.98 -5.94
N THR A 68 -5.93 8.00 -6.79
CA THR A 68 -6.89 8.24 -7.86
C THR A 68 -6.78 7.22 -8.98
N SER A 69 -5.68 6.46 -9.04
CA SER A 69 -5.51 5.43 -10.06
C SER A 69 -6.09 4.08 -9.64
N ILE A 70 -6.62 3.97 -8.44
CA ILE A 70 -7.17 2.71 -7.93
C ILE A 70 -8.65 2.66 -8.29
N THR A 71 -9.02 1.62 -9.06
CA THR A 71 -10.40 1.46 -9.50
C THR A 71 -11.30 1.09 -8.32
N PRO A 72 -12.61 1.35 -8.43
CA PRO A 72 -13.55 0.92 -7.40
C PRO A 72 -13.50 -0.58 -7.13
N LYS A 73 -13.29 -1.37 -8.17
CA LYS A 73 -13.20 -2.82 -8.02
C LYS A 73 -11.97 -3.21 -7.19
N LYS A 74 -10.84 -2.59 -7.47
CA LYS A 74 -9.62 -2.86 -6.71
C LYS A 74 -9.76 -2.37 -5.28
N ARG A 75 -10.38 -1.21 -5.07
CA ARG A 75 -10.63 -0.69 -3.74
C ARG A 75 -11.45 -1.68 -2.91
N THR A 76 -12.52 -2.22 -3.49
CA THR A 76 -13.35 -3.21 -2.82
C THR A 76 -12.55 -4.44 -2.42
N ARG A 77 -11.69 -4.92 -3.32
CA ARG A 77 -10.85 -6.07 -3.03
C ARG A 77 -9.86 -5.80 -1.90
N LEU A 78 -9.25 -4.61 -1.91
CA LEU A 78 -8.32 -4.24 -0.85
C LEU A 78 -9.02 -4.18 0.50
N LEU A 79 -10.21 -3.58 0.56
CA LEU A 79 -10.97 -3.50 1.80
C LEU A 79 -11.34 -4.88 2.31
N ARG A 80 -11.77 -5.77 1.43
CA ARG A 80 -12.14 -7.14 1.81
C ARG A 80 -10.92 -7.93 2.29
N THR A 81 -9.79 -7.76 1.61
CA THR A 81 -8.58 -8.49 1.97
C THR A 81 -8.05 -8.01 3.32
N ALA A 82 -8.10 -6.70 3.56
CA ALA A 82 -7.71 -6.14 4.86
C ALA A 82 -8.61 -6.67 5.98
N ALA A 83 -9.92 -6.70 5.74
CA ALA A 83 -10.87 -7.23 6.73
C ALA A 83 -10.60 -8.71 7.01
N PHE A 84 -10.30 -9.48 5.97
CA PHE A 84 -9.96 -10.88 6.11
C PHE A 84 -8.68 -11.07 6.93
N TYR A 85 -7.66 -10.26 6.67
CA TYR A 85 -6.42 -10.30 7.43
C TYR A 85 -6.69 -10.06 8.91
N MET A 86 -7.49 -9.06 9.23
CA MET A 86 -7.82 -8.72 10.61
C MET A 86 -8.58 -9.87 11.28
N GLN A 87 -9.50 -10.48 10.55
CA GLN A 87 -10.26 -11.61 11.06
C GLN A 87 -9.35 -12.82 11.33
N LEU A 88 -8.50 -13.13 10.36
CA LEU A 88 -7.58 -14.25 10.44
C LEU A 88 -6.62 -14.12 11.63
N ASN A 89 -6.19 -12.93 11.94
CA ASN A 89 -5.21 -12.65 12.99
C ASN A 89 -5.85 -12.15 14.26
N ARG A 90 -7.16 -12.23 14.38
CA ARG A 90 -7.94 -11.84 15.58
C ARG A 90 -7.70 -10.39 15.97
N LEU A 91 -7.70 -9.51 14.96
CA LEU A 91 -7.43 -8.10 15.14
C LEU A 91 -8.66 -7.23 14.82
N THR A 92 -9.85 -7.83 14.85
CA THR A 92 -11.06 -7.12 14.42
C THR A 92 -11.42 -5.94 15.33
N ASN A 93 -10.87 -5.91 16.54
CA ASN A 93 -11.10 -4.79 17.46
C ASN A 93 -10.08 -3.67 17.31
N HIS A 94 -9.10 -3.84 16.42
CA HIS A 94 -8.06 -2.83 16.23
C HIS A 94 -8.51 -1.80 15.21
N GLN A 95 -8.04 -0.59 15.38
CA GLN A 95 -8.21 0.42 14.36
C GLN A 95 -7.31 0.09 13.17
N ALA A 96 -7.80 0.37 11.98
CA ALA A 96 -7.06 0.09 10.75
C ALA A 96 -7.33 1.17 9.73
N ARG A 97 -6.37 1.35 8.83
CA ARG A 97 -6.55 2.23 7.69
C ARG A 97 -5.83 1.65 6.48
N LEU A 98 -6.23 2.09 5.30
CA LEU A 98 -5.60 1.71 4.05
C LEU A 98 -4.89 2.91 3.47
N ASP A 99 -3.57 2.78 3.30
CA ASP A 99 -2.73 3.83 2.75
C ASP A 99 -2.26 3.45 1.35
N VAL A 100 -1.91 4.45 0.57
CA VAL A 100 -1.28 4.24 -0.73
C VAL A 100 0.08 4.92 -0.70
N VAL A 101 1.10 4.23 -1.19
CA VAL A 101 2.41 4.82 -1.41
C VAL A 101 2.69 4.77 -2.90
N ASP A 102 2.89 5.93 -3.47
CA ASP A 102 3.14 6.10 -4.89
C ASP A 102 4.64 6.33 -5.07
N VAL A 103 5.30 5.37 -5.69
CA VAL A 103 6.74 5.44 -5.98
C VAL A 103 6.89 5.72 -7.46
N SER A 104 7.64 6.76 -7.82
CA SER A 104 7.75 7.13 -9.22
C SER A 104 9.16 7.54 -9.59
N GLY A 105 9.46 7.44 -10.87
CA GLY A 105 10.71 7.88 -11.45
C GLY A 105 11.81 6.83 -11.35
N ASN A 106 13.03 7.30 -11.23
CA ASN A 106 14.20 6.43 -11.15
C ASN A 106 14.30 5.81 -9.76
N LEU A 107 14.36 4.49 -9.70
CA LEU A 107 14.38 3.79 -8.42
C LEU A 107 15.68 3.97 -7.65
N GLU A 108 16.72 4.51 -8.26
CA GLU A 108 17.92 4.89 -7.51
C GLU A 108 17.71 6.19 -6.73
N ALA A 109 16.78 7.02 -7.18
CA ALA A 109 16.42 8.27 -6.51
C ALA A 109 14.94 8.53 -6.73
N PRO A 110 14.07 7.70 -6.15
CA PRO A 110 12.64 7.79 -6.45
C PRO A 110 11.97 8.96 -5.75
N GLU A 111 10.86 9.39 -6.33
CA GLU A 111 9.93 10.23 -5.60
C GLU A 111 8.90 9.35 -4.94
N ILE A 112 8.66 9.59 -3.67
CA ILE A 112 7.71 8.81 -2.89
C ILE A 112 6.65 9.74 -2.34
N LEU A 113 5.39 9.43 -2.64
CA LEU A 113 4.24 10.15 -2.12
C LEU A 113 3.44 9.18 -1.27
N TRP A 114 3.28 9.51 0.00
CA TRP A 114 2.52 8.70 0.94
C TRP A 114 1.17 9.37 1.15
N ILE A 115 0.11 8.64 0.85
CA ILE A 115 -1.26 9.11 1.02
C ILE A 115 -1.90 8.26 2.10
N ASP A 116 -1.92 8.77 3.31
CA ASP A 116 -2.50 8.04 4.43
C ASP A 116 -4.02 8.06 4.37
N ASN A 117 -4.62 6.97 4.82
CA ASN A 117 -6.07 6.78 4.85
C ASN A 117 -6.71 7.08 3.48
N ALA A 118 -6.04 6.61 2.44
CA ALA A 118 -6.42 6.93 1.06
C ALA A 118 -7.64 6.16 0.57
N ILE A 119 -7.93 5.02 1.18
CA ILE A 119 -9.00 4.14 0.74
C ILE A 119 -9.92 3.89 1.92
N THR A 120 -11.17 4.33 1.78
CA THR A 120 -12.17 4.20 2.83
C THR A 120 -13.42 3.53 2.28
N GLU A 121 -14.22 2.98 3.18
CA GLU A 121 -15.47 2.34 2.78
C GLU A 121 -16.46 3.35 2.21
N ASP A 122 -16.38 4.58 2.66
CA ASP A 122 -17.34 5.62 2.29
C ASP A 122 -17.03 6.31 0.96
N ALA A 123 -15.91 6.03 0.37
CA ALA A 123 -15.47 6.76 -0.82
C ALA A 123 -15.99 6.15 -2.12
#